data_accc8e1b5bc43011c03600a0eb5d630d
#
_entry.id   accc8e1b5bc43011c03600a0eb5d630d
#
_cell.length_a   1.000
_cell.length_b   1.000
_cell.length_c   1.000
_cell.angle_alpha   90.00
_cell.angle_beta   90.00
_cell.angle_gamma   90.00
#
_symmetry.space_group_name_H-M   'P 1'
#
loop_
_entity.id
_entity.type
_entity.pdbx_description
1 polymer ?
#
loop_
_entity_poly.entity_id
_entity_poly.type
_entity_poly.pdbx_seq_one_letter_code
_entity_poly.pdbx_strand_id
1 'polypeptide(L)'
;MDKYSFLPFVASIILITFFIFYIISTVNKIDMEISSNVEDDKFIEDEDEYYDIFGYKNPNDPRILVSDPMNSSSTVINRGNKKGKILFAITNMLLAFVIIFGLALIFEKDWKVEISDTIKISTMLYKDNIKQSDIENIELLDKFPNKRAIRMNGGATKEKAYGNFSMEGEGNIRFYVFKKTDKVIKISRKNQKTVYINMRTNEETEELYEKLKNFVDK
;
A
#
# COMPACT_ATOMS: atom_id res chain seq x y z
N MET A 1 3.94 -8.06 18.92
CA MET A 1 3.53 -7.01 17.95
C MET A 1 2.04 -7.05 17.77
N ASP A 2 1.40 -5.90 17.83
CA ASP A 2 -0.04 -5.82 17.91
C ASP A 2 -0.75 -6.43 16.70
N LYS A 3 -1.78 -7.21 17.01
CA LYS A 3 -2.72 -7.84 16.06
C LYS A 3 -3.31 -6.80 15.06
N TYR A 4 -3.11 -5.51 15.33
CA TYR A 4 -3.75 -4.37 14.66
C TYR A 4 -2.78 -3.43 13.93
N SER A 5 -1.53 -3.84 13.67
CA SER A 5 -0.54 -2.95 12.99
C SER A 5 -0.92 -2.53 11.55
N PHE A 6 -1.89 -3.24 10.92
CA PHE A 6 -2.44 -2.86 9.62
C PHE A 6 -3.64 -1.91 9.74
N LEU A 7 -4.21 -1.75 10.95
CA LEU A 7 -5.42 -0.94 11.17
C LEU A 7 -5.25 0.53 10.74
N PRO A 8 -4.11 1.21 11.03
CA PRO A 8 -3.88 2.57 10.56
C PRO A 8 -3.86 2.68 9.03
N PHE A 9 -3.33 1.66 8.35
CA PHE A 9 -3.29 1.63 6.88
C PHE A 9 -4.69 1.43 6.28
N VAL A 10 -5.45 0.48 6.81
CA VAL A 10 -6.86 0.27 6.39
C VAL A 10 -7.69 1.49 6.74
N ALA A 11 -7.51 2.07 7.93
CA ALA A 11 -8.20 3.29 8.33
C ALA A 11 -7.89 4.47 7.41
N SER A 12 -6.61 4.63 6.99
CA SER A 12 -6.24 5.69 6.05
C SER A 12 -6.87 5.50 4.66
N ILE A 13 -6.94 4.26 4.16
CA ILE A 13 -7.64 3.96 2.89
C ILE A 13 -9.13 4.30 3.03
N ILE A 14 -9.78 3.86 4.11
CA ILE A 14 -11.20 4.14 4.36
C ILE A 14 -11.44 5.66 4.45
N LEU A 15 -10.60 6.39 5.18
CA LEU A 15 -10.69 7.84 5.30
C LEU A 15 -10.52 8.55 3.95
N ILE A 16 -9.54 8.14 3.15
CA ILE A 16 -9.30 8.68 1.81
C ILE A 16 -10.53 8.40 0.92
N THR A 17 -11.06 7.17 0.94
CA THR A 17 -12.25 6.80 0.17
C THR A 17 -13.47 7.62 0.60
N PHE A 18 -13.67 7.79 1.91
CA PHE A 18 -14.76 8.61 2.45
C PHE A 18 -14.60 10.09 2.09
N PHE A 19 -13.36 10.60 2.11
CA PHE A 19 -13.05 11.97 1.72
C PHE A 19 -13.30 12.22 0.23
N ILE A 20 -12.92 11.26 -0.63
CA ILE A 20 -13.22 11.31 -2.07
C ILE A 20 -14.73 11.31 -2.30
N PHE A 21 -15.46 10.42 -1.63
CA PHE A 21 -16.92 10.37 -1.72
C PHE A 21 -17.58 11.67 -1.25
N TYR A 22 -17.08 12.25 -0.15
CA TYR A 22 -17.54 13.55 0.36
C TYR A 22 -17.31 14.67 -0.65
N ILE A 23 -16.12 14.71 -1.26
CA ILE A 23 -15.80 15.71 -2.31
C ILE A 23 -16.76 15.54 -3.49
N ILE A 24 -16.92 14.32 -4.01
CA ILE A 24 -17.83 14.03 -5.14
C ILE A 24 -19.27 14.45 -4.80
N SER A 25 -19.76 14.06 -3.62
CA SER A 25 -21.11 14.41 -3.18
C SER A 25 -21.31 15.94 -3.04
N THR A 26 -20.30 16.64 -2.53
CA THR A 26 -20.34 18.11 -2.38
C THR A 26 -20.29 18.79 -3.73
N VAL A 27 -19.43 18.31 -4.63
CA VAL A 27 -19.34 18.83 -6.01
C VAL A 27 -20.65 18.62 -6.75
N ASN A 28 -21.25 17.42 -6.68
CA ASN A 28 -22.53 17.13 -7.31
C ASN A 28 -23.67 18.02 -6.79
N LYS A 29 -23.70 18.32 -5.47
CA LYS A 29 -24.67 19.27 -4.91
C LYS A 29 -24.51 20.68 -5.49
N ILE A 30 -23.27 21.17 -5.51
CA ILE A 30 -22.95 22.51 -6.04
C ILE A 30 -23.25 22.55 -7.54
N ASP A 31 -22.96 21.50 -8.26
CA ASP A 31 -23.18 21.41 -9.70
C ASP A 31 -24.68 21.36 -10.03
N MET A 32 -25.49 20.61 -9.28
CA MET A 32 -26.95 20.60 -9.42
C MET A 32 -27.54 21.98 -9.17
N GLU A 33 -27.06 22.73 -8.15
CA GLU A 33 -27.50 24.09 -7.85
C GLU A 33 -27.12 25.06 -8.97
N ILE A 34 -25.92 24.92 -9.54
CA ILE A 34 -25.49 25.74 -10.68
C ILE A 34 -26.30 25.37 -11.93
N SER A 35 -26.46 24.09 -12.23
CA SER A 35 -27.14 23.60 -13.43
C SER A 35 -28.63 23.97 -13.44
N SER A 36 -29.29 24.03 -12.27
CA SER A 36 -30.69 24.47 -12.17
C SER A 36 -30.90 25.96 -12.51
N ASN A 37 -29.83 26.75 -12.47
CA ASN A 37 -29.86 28.17 -12.76
C ASN A 37 -29.28 28.55 -14.14
N VAL A 38 -28.86 27.55 -14.92
CA VAL A 38 -28.24 27.75 -16.24
C VAL A 38 -29.16 27.16 -17.29
N GLU A 39 -29.54 27.97 -18.27
CA GLU A 39 -30.23 27.52 -19.49
C GLU A 39 -29.19 26.75 -20.34
N ASP A 40 -29.42 25.45 -20.55
CA ASP A 40 -28.46 24.53 -21.25
C ASP A 40 -28.12 25.02 -22.68
N ASP A 41 -29.07 25.72 -23.36
CA ASP A 41 -28.89 26.15 -24.75
C ASP A 41 -27.83 27.26 -24.94
N LYS A 42 -27.39 27.91 -23.89
CA LYS A 42 -26.44 29.05 -23.99
C LYS A 42 -24.97 28.63 -24.18
N PHE A 43 -24.64 27.35 -23.95
CA PHE A 43 -23.25 26.89 -23.92
C PHE A 43 -22.94 25.84 -25.00
N ILE A 44 -23.93 25.55 -25.87
CA ILE A 44 -23.88 24.44 -26.85
C ILE A 44 -23.35 24.90 -28.23
N GLU A 45 -23.04 26.18 -28.43
CA GLU A 45 -22.41 26.61 -29.67
C GLU A 45 -20.96 26.05 -29.74
N ASP A 46 -20.77 25.01 -30.58
CA ASP A 46 -19.50 24.41 -30.92
C ASP A 46 -18.76 23.74 -29.74
N GLU A 47 -19.32 22.62 -29.21
CA GLU A 47 -18.71 21.86 -28.11
C GLU A 47 -17.27 21.40 -28.39
N ASP A 48 -16.93 21.14 -29.66
CA ASP A 48 -15.60 20.64 -30.06
C ASP A 48 -14.49 21.66 -29.79
N GLU A 49 -14.77 22.96 -29.83
CA GLU A 49 -13.80 24.02 -29.57
C GLU A 49 -13.30 24.01 -28.11
N TYR A 50 -14.12 23.51 -27.19
CA TYR A 50 -13.82 23.48 -25.76
C TYR A 50 -13.21 22.15 -25.28
N TYR A 51 -12.97 21.21 -26.18
CA TYR A 51 -12.31 19.95 -25.83
C TYR A 51 -10.84 19.94 -26.26
N ASP A 52 -9.97 19.59 -25.31
CA ASP A 52 -8.57 19.28 -25.59
C ASP A 52 -8.24 17.83 -25.16
N ILE A 53 -6.98 17.42 -25.32
CA ILE A 53 -6.50 16.07 -24.94
C ILE A 53 -6.77 15.70 -23.48
N PHE A 54 -7.07 16.66 -22.62
CA PHE A 54 -7.36 16.47 -21.20
C PHE A 54 -8.84 16.60 -20.86
N GLY A 55 -9.73 16.82 -21.85
CA GLY A 55 -11.17 16.94 -21.69
C GLY A 55 -11.69 18.38 -21.79
N TYR A 56 -12.85 18.65 -21.22
CA TYR A 56 -13.59 19.89 -21.35
C TYR A 56 -12.94 21.09 -20.63
N LYS A 57 -12.90 22.26 -21.32
CA LYS A 57 -12.26 23.48 -20.83
C LYS A 57 -12.99 24.73 -21.32
N ASN A 58 -14.18 25.02 -20.81
CA ASN A 58 -14.89 26.23 -21.11
C ASN A 58 -14.88 27.21 -19.91
N PRO A 59 -14.22 28.38 -20.02
CA PRO A 59 -14.15 29.34 -18.91
C PRO A 59 -15.48 30.07 -18.67
N ASN A 60 -16.37 30.08 -19.64
CA ASN A 60 -17.66 30.77 -19.57
C ASN A 60 -18.76 29.85 -19.01
N ASP A 61 -18.54 28.53 -19.00
CA ASP A 61 -19.47 27.57 -18.42
C ASP A 61 -19.26 27.49 -16.90
N PRO A 62 -20.24 27.88 -16.07
CA PRO A 62 -20.12 27.85 -14.63
C PRO A 62 -20.18 26.42 -14.04
N ARG A 63 -20.66 25.42 -14.81
CA ARG A 63 -20.77 24.04 -14.36
C ARG A 63 -19.39 23.45 -14.09
N ILE A 64 -19.30 22.67 -13.05
CA ILE A 64 -18.05 22.00 -12.66
C ILE A 64 -17.91 20.67 -13.39
N LEU A 65 -19.03 19.95 -13.51
CA LEU A 65 -19.16 18.70 -14.22
C LEU A 65 -20.08 18.90 -15.43
N VAL A 66 -19.69 18.34 -16.56
CA VAL A 66 -20.44 18.42 -17.81
C VAL A 66 -20.59 16.99 -18.35
N SER A 67 -21.73 16.69 -18.95
CA SER A 67 -21.94 15.41 -19.62
C SER A 67 -20.90 15.21 -20.71
N ASP A 68 -20.31 14.03 -20.79
CA ASP A 68 -19.36 13.69 -21.84
C ASP A 68 -20.13 13.47 -23.15
N PRO A 69 -19.84 14.22 -24.23
CA PRO A 69 -20.55 14.06 -25.49
C PRO A 69 -20.29 12.70 -26.14
N MET A 70 -19.13 12.07 -25.86
CA MET A 70 -18.81 10.73 -26.34
C MET A 70 -19.49 9.61 -25.55
N ASN A 71 -19.86 9.88 -24.29
CA ASN A 71 -20.51 8.93 -23.41
C ASN A 71 -21.48 9.65 -22.47
N SER A 72 -22.73 9.72 -22.86
CA SER A 72 -23.80 10.40 -22.11
C SER A 72 -24.02 9.89 -20.67
N SER A 73 -23.46 8.71 -20.34
CA SER A 73 -23.51 8.16 -18.98
C SER A 73 -22.35 8.59 -18.10
N SER A 74 -21.37 9.31 -18.65
CA SER A 74 -20.21 9.84 -17.92
C SER A 74 -20.21 11.37 -17.88
N THR A 75 -19.50 11.90 -16.90
CA THR A 75 -19.28 13.33 -16.74
C THR A 75 -17.79 13.65 -16.75
N VAL A 76 -17.45 14.81 -17.32
CA VAL A 76 -16.09 15.34 -17.37
C VAL A 76 -15.99 16.62 -16.54
N ILE A 77 -14.81 16.87 -15.99
CA ILE A 77 -14.56 18.08 -15.18
C ILE A 77 -14.29 19.26 -16.12
N ASN A 78 -15.03 20.36 -15.94
CA ASN A 78 -14.75 21.60 -16.64
C ASN A 78 -13.48 22.27 -16.09
N ARG A 79 -12.37 22.12 -16.79
CA ARG A 79 -11.08 22.75 -16.45
C ARG A 79 -11.01 24.23 -16.84
N GLY A 80 -12.05 24.79 -17.44
CA GLY A 80 -12.14 26.20 -17.81
C GLY A 80 -12.38 27.09 -16.60
N ASN A 81 -13.28 26.71 -15.70
CA ASN A 81 -13.60 27.50 -14.53
C ASN A 81 -12.68 27.20 -13.32
N LYS A 82 -12.66 28.13 -12.35
CA LYS A 82 -11.74 28.04 -11.19
C LYS A 82 -12.01 26.82 -10.31
N LYS A 83 -13.28 26.47 -10.05
CA LYS A 83 -13.65 25.33 -9.20
C LYS A 83 -13.30 24.00 -9.88
N GLY A 84 -13.57 23.89 -11.19
CA GLY A 84 -13.20 22.74 -11.98
C GLY A 84 -11.68 22.53 -12.07
N LYS A 85 -10.89 23.61 -12.23
CA LYS A 85 -9.42 23.52 -12.17
C LYS A 85 -8.93 22.95 -10.85
N ILE A 86 -9.50 23.40 -9.73
CA ILE A 86 -9.12 22.91 -8.40
C ILE A 86 -9.47 21.42 -8.26
N LEU A 87 -10.69 21.04 -8.65
CA LEU A 87 -11.12 19.64 -8.59
C LEU A 87 -10.23 18.75 -9.46
N PHE A 88 -9.94 19.17 -10.69
CA PHE A 88 -9.03 18.45 -11.60
C PHE A 88 -7.63 18.30 -11.01
N ALA A 89 -7.08 19.36 -10.40
CA ALA A 89 -5.77 19.28 -9.74
C ALA A 89 -5.76 18.30 -8.57
N ILE A 90 -6.81 18.32 -7.72
CA ILE A 90 -6.94 17.41 -6.57
C ILE A 90 -7.02 15.96 -7.03
N THR A 91 -7.86 15.66 -8.04
CA THR A 91 -8.03 14.29 -8.54
C THR A 91 -6.75 13.74 -9.16
N ASN A 92 -6.02 14.54 -9.92
CA ASN A 92 -4.73 14.12 -10.49
C ASN A 92 -3.64 13.98 -9.43
N MET A 93 -3.62 14.83 -8.41
CA MET A 93 -2.68 14.70 -7.28
C MET A 93 -2.92 13.42 -6.49
N LEU A 94 -4.19 13.05 -6.25
CA LEU A 94 -4.55 11.78 -5.61
C LEU A 94 -4.13 10.58 -6.46
N LEU A 95 -4.37 10.62 -7.75
CA LEU A 95 -3.94 9.57 -8.68
C LEU A 95 -2.41 9.42 -8.67
N ALA A 96 -1.67 10.51 -8.77
CA ALA A 96 -0.22 10.51 -8.70
C ALA A 96 0.28 9.94 -7.37
N PHE A 97 -0.35 10.32 -6.25
CA PHE A 97 -0.03 9.76 -4.93
C PHE A 97 -0.23 8.25 -4.88
N VAL A 98 -1.34 7.73 -5.40
CA VAL A 98 -1.62 6.28 -5.44
C VAL A 98 -0.56 5.55 -6.28
N ILE A 99 -0.20 6.11 -7.43
CA ILE A 99 0.84 5.54 -8.31
C ILE A 99 2.21 5.54 -7.61
N ILE A 100 2.63 6.68 -7.06
CA ILE A 100 3.93 6.82 -6.37
C ILE A 100 3.99 5.88 -5.18
N PHE A 101 2.93 5.82 -4.38
CA PHE A 101 2.84 4.92 -3.23
C PHE A 101 2.88 3.46 -3.65
N GLY A 102 2.15 3.08 -4.71
CA GLY A 102 2.19 1.74 -5.27
C GLY A 102 3.59 1.36 -5.76
N LEU A 103 4.28 2.27 -6.46
CA LEU A 103 5.66 2.07 -6.88
C LEU A 103 6.61 1.94 -5.67
N ALA A 104 6.45 2.78 -4.64
CA ALA A 104 7.24 2.68 -3.43
C ALA A 104 7.13 1.31 -2.74
N LEU A 105 5.93 0.69 -2.77
CA LEU A 105 5.73 -0.67 -2.27
C LEU A 105 6.41 -1.74 -3.13
N ILE A 106 6.44 -1.56 -4.46
CA ILE A 106 7.11 -2.49 -5.39
C ILE A 106 8.62 -2.43 -5.22
N PHE A 107 9.17 -1.21 -5.09
CA PHE A 107 10.60 -0.95 -4.91
C PHE A 107 11.03 -0.92 -3.44
N GLU A 108 10.21 -1.50 -2.55
CA GLU A 108 10.56 -1.58 -1.13
C GLU A 108 11.95 -2.19 -0.95
N LYS A 109 12.78 -1.48 -0.17
CA LYS A 109 14.12 -1.96 0.21
C LYS A 109 14.02 -3.25 1.00
N ASP A 110 15.13 -3.97 1.06
CA ASP A 110 15.23 -5.17 1.88
C ASP A 110 15.04 -4.83 3.36
N TRP A 111 14.65 -5.83 4.13
CA TRP A 111 14.54 -5.67 5.57
C TRP A 111 15.90 -5.40 6.19
N LYS A 112 15.89 -4.59 7.22
CA LYS A 112 17.04 -4.32 8.07
C LYS A 112 16.93 -5.13 9.35
N VAL A 113 18.04 -5.71 9.78
CA VAL A 113 18.16 -6.41 11.05
C VAL A 113 19.16 -5.66 11.92
N GLU A 114 18.73 -5.24 13.09
CA GLU A 114 19.56 -4.59 14.10
C GLU A 114 19.49 -5.42 15.37
N ILE A 115 20.67 -5.77 15.92
CA ILE A 115 20.79 -6.58 17.14
C ILE A 115 21.47 -5.70 18.18
N SER A 116 20.73 -5.37 19.24
CA SER A 116 21.23 -4.62 20.41
C SER A 116 20.70 -5.31 21.69
N ASP A 117 19.89 -4.63 22.48
CA ASP A 117 19.16 -5.24 23.60
C ASP A 117 17.93 -6.07 23.12
N THR A 118 17.59 -5.91 21.87
CA THR A 118 16.51 -6.63 21.19
C THR A 118 16.89 -6.87 19.74
N ILE A 119 16.31 -7.88 19.11
CA ILE A 119 16.40 -8.08 17.67
C ILE A 119 15.29 -7.28 17.00
N LYS A 120 15.67 -6.24 16.24
CA LYS A 120 14.75 -5.41 15.46
C LYS A 120 14.82 -5.81 13.99
N ILE A 121 13.72 -6.24 13.43
CA ILE A 121 13.59 -6.53 12.01
C ILE A 121 12.58 -5.53 11.44
N SER A 122 12.98 -4.75 10.44
CA SER A 122 12.14 -3.69 9.90
C SER A 122 12.11 -3.66 8.38
N THR A 123 10.93 -3.45 7.84
CA THR A 123 10.63 -3.07 6.47
C THR A 123 9.84 -1.75 6.50
N MET A 124 9.43 -1.24 5.35
CA MET A 124 8.58 -0.05 5.27
C MET A 124 7.25 -0.23 6.04
N LEU A 125 6.64 -1.42 5.94
CA LEU A 125 5.31 -1.71 6.49
C LEU A 125 5.32 -2.53 7.77
N TYR A 126 6.39 -3.28 8.02
CA TYR A 126 6.45 -4.24 9.12
C TYR A 126 7.67 -4.00 10.01
N LYS A 127 7.43 -4.07 11.31
CA LYS A 127 8.49 -4.02 12.32
C LYS A 127 8.24 -5.14 13.33
N ASP A 128 9.25 -5.93 13.59
CA ASP A 128 9.28 -6.87 14.71
C ASP A 128 10.38 -6.45 15.68
N ASN A 129 10.05 -6.46 16.97
CA ASN A 129 11.00 -6.23 18.05
C ASN A 129 10.96 -7.45 18.96
N ILE A 130 12.02 -8.23 18.95
CA ILE A 130 12.08 -9.53 19.62
C ILE A 130 13.04 -9.41 20.79
N LYS A 131 12.53 -9.57 22.00
CA LYS A 131 13.37 -9.63 23.22
C LYS A 131 13.96 -11.03 23.35
N GLN A 132 15.11 -11.12 23.99
CA GLN A 132 15.75 -12.42 24.30
C GLN A 132 14.80 -13.33 25.10
N SER A 133 14.07 -12.79 26.08
CA SER A 133 13.09 -13.53 26.89
C SER A 133 11.93 -14.13 26.10
N ASP A 134 11.62 -13.58 24.93
CA ASP A 134 10.51 -14.02 24.08
C ASP A 134 10.93 -15.16 23.14
N ILE A 135 12.23 -15.40 23.01
CA ILE A 135 12.77 -16.45 22.15
C ILE A 135 12.68 -17.79 22.86
N GLU A 136 12.12 -18.77 22.19
CA GLU A 136 12.07 -20.14 22.62
C GLU A 136 13.21 -20.95 21.99
N ASN A 137 13.40 -20.76 20.68
CA ASN A 137 14.43 -21.44 19.93
C ASN A 137 14.81 -20.67 18.65
N ILE A 138 16.08 -20.81 18.23
CA ILE A 138 16.58 -20.32 16.93
C ILE A 138 17.22 -21.49 16.18
N GLU A 139 16.74 -21.74 14.98
CA GLU A 139 17.22 -22.82 14.12
C GLU A 139 17.66 -22.29 12.76
N LEU A 140 18.80 -22.76 12.27
CA LEU A 140 19.18 -22.59 10.86
C LEU A 140 18.72 -23.83 10.09
N LEU A 141 17.82 -23.63 9.15
CA LEU A 141 17.31 -24.65 8.26
C LEU A 141 18.03 -24.57 6.92
N ASP A 142 18.51 -25.72 6.38
CA ASP A 142 19.16 -25.76 5.08
C ASP A 142 18.23 -25.47 3.91
N LYS A 143 16.91 -25.68 4.11
CA LYS A 143 15.87 -25.36 3.13
C LYS A 143 14.62 -24.86 3.80
N PHE A 144 13.92 -24.00 3.10
CA PHE A 144 12.60 -23.59 3.53
C PHE A 144 11.67 -24.81 3.68
N PRO A 145 10.87 -24.89 4.75
CA PRO A 145 9.95 -26.02 4.95
C PRO A 145 9.01 -26.19 3.75
N ASN A 146 8.91 -27.41 3.24
CA ASN A 146 7.99 -27.76 2.15
C ASN A 146 6.54 -27.84 2.68
N LYS A 147 6.01 -26.73 3.17
CA LYS A 147 4.67 -26.58 3.71
C LYS A 147 3.92 -25.48 2.94
N ARG A 148 2.63 -25.65 2.79
CA ARG A 148 1.79 -24.63 2.18
C ARG A 148 1.72 -23.38 3.07
N ALA A 149 2.13 -22.24 2.54
CA ALA A 149 2.00 -20.95 3.20
C ALA A 149 1.07 -20.03 2.40
N ILE A 150 0.05 -19.49 3.06
CA ILE A 150 -0.94 -18.59 2.49
C ILE A 150 -0.66 -17.19 3.03
N ARG A 151 -0.53 -16.21 2.12
CA ARG A 151 -0.34 -14.82 2.48
C ARG A 151 -1.62 -14.24 3.09
N MET A 152 -1.53 -13.76 4.32
CA MET A 152 -2.62 -13.05 5.00
C MET A 152 -2.57 -11.54 4.70
N ASN A 153 -1.40 -10.93 4.91
CA ASN A 153 -1.10 -9.57 4.46
C ASN A 153 0.42 -9.41 4.34
N GLY A 154 0.87 -8.59 3.41
CA GLY A 154 2.28 -8.37 3.15
C GLY A 154 2.61 -8.39 1.65
N GLY A 155 3.90 -8.33 1.35
CA GLY A 155 4.43 -8.39 -0.01
C GLY A 155 4.90 -9.80 -0.37
N ALA A 156 4.63 -10.20 -1.62
CA ALA A 156 5.23 -11.38 -2.22
C ALA A 156 5.52 -11.09 -3.68
N THR A 157 6.78 -11.03 -4.03
CA THR A 157 7.28 -10.87 -5.40
C THR A 157 7.90 -12.18 -5.89
N LYS A 158 8.49 -12.18 -7.08
CA LYS A 158 9.28 -13.32 -7.56
C LYS A 158 10.54 -13.55 -6.71
N GLU A 159 11.08 -12.50 -6.10
CA GLU A 159 12.35 -12.54 -5.37
C GLU A 159 12.19 -12.70 -3.86
N LYS A 160 11.17 -12.06 -3.26
CA LYS A 160 11.04 -12.01 -1.80
C LYS A 160 9.59 -12.13 -1.33
N ALA A 161 9.42 -12.59 -0.09
CA ALA A 161 8.16 -12.62 0.63
C ALA A 161 8.36 -12.05 2.04
N TYR A 162 7.49 -11.12 2.45
CA TYR A 162 7.55 -10.51 3.77
C TYR A 162 6.14 -10.17 4.29
N GLY A 163 5.99 -10.16 5.60
CA GLY A 163 4.71 -9.87 6.25
C GLY A 163 4.09 -11.07 6.94
N ASN A 164 2.77 -11.09 7.09
CA ASN A 164 2.04 -12.15 7.76
C ASN A 164 1.59 -13.24 6.78
N PHE A 165 1.86 -14.47 7.16
CA PHE A 165 1.43 -15.67 6.44
C PHE A 165 0.79 -16.65 7.42
N SER A 166 -0.04 -17.55 6.92
CA SER A 166 -0.49 -18.74 7.63
C SER A 166 0.18 -19.93 7.01
N MET A 167 0.91 -20.73 7.80
CA MET A 167 1.62 -21.91 7.35
C MET A 167 0.98 -23.16 7.94
N GLU A 168 0.85 -24.20 7.12
CA GLU A 168 0.31 -25.48 7.51
C GLU A 168 1.11 -26.11 8.66
N GLY A 169 0.42 -26.46 9.74
CA GLY A 169 1.03 -27.04 10.95
C GLY A 169 1.74 -26.05 11.88
N GLU A 170 1.88 -24.78 11.50
CA GLU A 170 2.54 -23.75 12.33
C GLU A 170 1.65 -22.53 12.61
N GLY A 171 0.49 -22.43 11.93
CA GLY A 171 -0.44 -21.32 12.11
C GLY A 171 0.09 -19.99 11.55
N ASN A 172 -0.12 -18.92 12.30
CA ASN A 172 0.28 -17.56 11.86
C ASN A 172 1.77 -17.33 12.10
N ILE A 173 2.48 -17.02 11.02
CA ILE A 173 3.92 -16.77 11.00
C ILE A 173 4.25 -15.42 10.39
N ARG A 174 5.48 -14.98 10.58
CA ARG A 174 6.05 -13.78 9.97
C ARG A 174 7.18 -14.18 9.01
N PHE A 175 7.12 -13.69 7.77
CA PHE A 175 8.18 -13.86 6.78
C PHE A 175 8.99 -12.59 6.57
N TYR A 176 10.30 -12.82 6.38
CA TYR A 176 11.30 -11.91 5.83
C TYR A 176 12.26 -12.78 5.00
N VAL A 177 11.81 -13.24 3.82
CA VAL A 177 12.47 -14.34 3.10
C VAL A 177 12.75 -13.97 1.64
N PHE A 178 14.01 -14.12 1.23
CA PHE A 178 14.41 -14.15 -0.18
C PHE A 178 14.19 -15.57 -0.70
N LYS A 179 13.47 -15.70 -1.80
CA LYS A 179 13.04 -17.00 -2.36
C LYS A 179 14.14 -17.76 -3.09
N LYS A 180 15.22 -17.06 -3.47
CA LYS A 180 16.37 -17.65 -4.15
C LYS A 180 17.43 -18.19 -3.18
N THR A 181 17.31 -17.88 -1.91
CA THR A 181 18.20 -18.33 -0.85
C THR A 181 17.61 -19.57 -0.22
N ASP A 182 18.36 -20.67 -0.18
CA ASP A 182 17.88 -21.94 0.36
C ASP A 182 17.80 -21.90 1.88
N LYS A 183 18.87 -21.41 2.52
CA LYS A 183 18.94 -21.37 3.99
C LYS A 183 17.97 -20.35 4.56
N VAL A 184 17.37 -20.69 5.68
CA VAL A 184 16.45 -19.81 6.40
C VAL A 184 16.59 -20.01 7.92
N ILE A 185 16.55 -18.91 8.66
CA ILE A 185 16.54 -18.92 10.12
C ILE A 185 15.09 -18.92 10.58
N LYS A 186 14.77 -19.89 11.44
CA LYS A 186 13.49 -19.97 12.14
C LYS A 186 13.67 -19.48 13.57
N ILE A 187 12.96 -18.45 13.96
CA ILE A 187 12.94 -17.92 15.32
C ILE A 187 11.59 -18.27 15.93
N SER A 188 11.54 -19.28 16.76
CA SER A 188 10.37 -19.68 17.54
C SER A 188 10.22 -18.76 18.75
N ARG A 189 9.01 -18.27 19.01
CA ARG A 189 8.75 -17.30 20.09
C ARG A 189 7.62 -17.77 21.00
N LYS A 190 7.78 -17.52 22.30
CA LYS A 190 6.78 -17.83 23.33
C LYS A 190 5.50 -17.03 23.09
N ASN A 191 4.37 -17.72 22.87
CA ASN A 191 3.03 -17.10 22.68
C ASN A 191 2.95 -16.04 21.58
N GLN A 192 3.88 -16.05 20.62
CA GLN A 192 3.95 -15.10 19.53
C GLN A 192 4.18 -15.83 18.20
N LYS A 193 4.07 -15.09 17.09
CA LYS A 193 4.31 -15.65 15.75
C LYS A 193 5.75 -16.07 15.59
N THR A 194 5.98 -17.26 15.08
CA THR A 194 7.29 -17.68 14.57
C THR A 194 7.73 -16.76 13.44
N VAL A 195 8.99 -16.38 13.42
CA VAL A 195 9.61 -15.57 12.37
C VAL A 195 10.53 -16.44 11.53
N TYR A 196 10.34 -16.38 10.21
CA TYR A 196 11.28 -16.94 9.23
C TYR A 196 12.00 -15.78 8.56
N ILE A 197 13.32 -15.81 8.61
CA ILE A 197 14.17 -14.77 8.05
C ILE A 197 15.38 -15.37 7.35
N ASN A 198 15.73 -14.82 6.21
CA ASN A 198 17.04 -15.03 5.59
C ASN A 198 17.56 -13.73 4.97
N MET A 199 18.77 -13.77 4.44
CA MET A 199 19.41 -12.70 3.71
C MET A 199 19.48 -13.05 2.22
N ARG A 200 20.12 -12.20 1.41
CA ARG A 200 20.20 -12.41 -0.05
C ARG A 200 20.99 -13.64 -0.44
N THR A 201 21.97 -14.03 0.37
CA THR A 201 22.82 -15.20 0.16
C THR A 201 22.78 -16.16 1.36
N ASN A 202 23.23 -17.38 1.15
CA ASN A 202 23.35 -18.37 2.22
C ASN A 202 24.41 -17.95 3.25
N GLU A 203 25.51 -17.38 2.80
CA GLU A 203 26.60 -16.89 3.63
C GLU A 203 26.14 -15.77 4.57
N GLU A 204 25.45 -14.76 4.03
CA GLU A 204 24.87 -13.67 4.84
C GLU A 204 23.83 -14.20 5.84
N THR A 205 23.10 -15.25 5.48
CA THR A 205 22.10 -15.89 6.35
C THR A 205 22.79 -16.61 7.50
N GLU A 206 23.87 -17.32 7.24
CA GLU A 206 24.70 -17.98 8.27
C GLU A 206 25.34 -16.96 9.21
N GLU A 207 25.91 -15.90 8.69
CA GLU A 207 26.46 -14.80 9.51
C GLU A 207 25.39 -14.19 10.42
N LEU A 208 24.18 -13.98 9.90
CA LEU A 208 23.07 -13.48 10.71
C LEU A 208 22.70 -14.50 11.79
N TYR A 209 22.65 -15.80 11.45
CA TYR A 209 22.36 -16.86 12.41
C TYR A 209 23.35 -16.86 13.58
N GLU A 210 24.65 -16.79 13.32
CA GLU A 210 25.68 -16.75 14.37
C GLU A 210 25.51 -15.50 15.27
N LYS A 211 25.19 -14.34 14.69
CA LYS A 211 24.91 -13.12 15.48
C LYS A 211 23.69 -13.29 16.38
N LEU A 212 22.62 -13.93 15.87
CA LEU A 212 21.40 -14.19 16.62
C LEU A 212 21.63 -15.22 17.73
N LYS A 213 22.40 -16.26 17.47
CA LYS A 213 22.78 -17.28 18.44
C LYS A 213 23.57 -16.67 19.60
N ASN A 214 24.61 -15.87 19.27
CA ASN A 214 25.40 -15.16 20.27
C ASN A 214 24.57 -14.16 21.10
N PHE A 215 23.47 -13.64 20.57
CA PHE A 215 22.55 -12.79 21.30
C PHE A 215 21.71 -13.57 22.32
N VAL A 216 21.32 -14.81 22.00
CA VAL A 216 20.51 -15.65 22.88
C VAL A 216 21.36 -16.31 23.98
N ASP A 217 22.62 -16.64 23.69
CA ASP A 217 23.54 -17.32 24.61
C ASP A 217 24.19 -16.36 25.63
N LYS A 218 23.96 -15.06 25.52
CA LYS A 218 24.37 -14.03 26.53
C LYS A 218 23.41 -13.99 27.70
#